data_27e7795986bc5ec6b59e218605b272fd
#
_entry.id   27e7795986bc5ec6b59e218605b272fd
#
_cell.length_a   1.000
_cell.length_b   1.000
_cell.length_c   1.000
_cell.angle_alpha   90.00
_cell.angle_beta   90.00
_cell.angle_gamma   90.00
#
_symmetry.space_group_name_H-M   'P 1'
#
loop_
_entity.id
_entity.type
_entity.pdbx_description
1 polymer ?
#
loop_
_entity_poly.entity_id
_entity_poly.type
_entity_poly.pdbx_seq_one_letter_code
_entity_poly.pdbx_strand_id
1 'polypeptide(L)'
;SEIFAGAIQDWDRGIIAGRRTFGKGLVQSSFPLNDGSQIRLTIARYYTPTGRSIQSPYGEGYAKYIENYLKRFKNGERFNADNIKLPDSLKCYTLVNKRTVYGGGGIMPDVFISADTSWVTDYYIDLRSKEIFNSFILEYTDKNRNKILSEYKGIEDFRNRFEFSNEDIAWFIKMGNDAGIKYNDYQFNISKKEILKILKALVANTFWQSNGYFMIINENDNEINRILNLFYDPNEYRKILGY
;
A
#
# COMPACT_ATOMS: atom_id res chain seq x y z
N SER A 1 8.18 -8.22 4.79
CA SER A 1 7.80 -7.03 5.62
C SER A 1 7.05 -7.44 6.89
N GLU A 2 6.02 -8.30 6.82
CA GLU A 2 5.22 -8.67 8.01
C GLU A 2 6.03 -9.39 9.09
N ILE A 3 6.98 -10.25 8.71
CA ILE A 3 7.87 -10.95 9.64
C ILE A 3 8.74 -9.95 10.40
N PHE A 4 9.30 -8.98 9.68
CA PHE A 4 10.11 -7.93 10.27
C PHE A 4 9.27 -7.02 11.19
N ALA A 5 8.11 -6.58 10.72
CA ALA A 5 7.20 -5.76 11.53
C ALA A 5 6.77 -6.50 12.82
N GLY A 6 6.43 -7.80 12.71
CA GLY A 6 6.09 -8.62 13.86
C GLY A 6 7.24 -8.78 14.85
N ALA A 7 8.48 -8.93 14.37
CA ALA A 7 9.64 -9.02 15.23
C ALA A 7 9.92 -7.71 15.98
N ILE A 8 9.85 -6.56 15.29
CA ILE A 8 10.01 -5.23 15.90
C ILE A 8 8.94 -4.99 16.96
N GLN A 9 7.67 -5.33 16.66
CA GLN A 9 6.57 -5.17 17.59
C GLN A 9 6.72 -6.07 18.84
N ASP A 10 7.03 -7.35 18.62
CA ASP A 10 7.13 -8.33 19.70
C ASP A 10 8.28 -8.06 20.68
N TRP A 11 9.38 -7.48 20.19
CA TRP A 11 10.52 -7.04 21.02
C TRP A 11 10.39 -5.64 21.57
N ASP A 12 9.24 -4.95 21.36
CA ASP A 12 9.05 -3.54 21.78
C ASP A 12 10.17 -2.60 21.27
N ARG A 13 10.74 -2.91 20.09
CA ARG A 13 11.82 -2.13 19.47
C ARG A 13 11.32 -0.94 18.68
N GLY A 14 10.02 -0.87 18.42
CA GLY A 14 9.38 0.19 17.69
C GLY A 14 7.88 -0.01 17.64
N ILE A 15 7.18 1.01 17.17
CA ILE A 15 5.73 0.98 16.96
C ILE A 15 5.41 0.62 15.51
N ILE A 16 4.33 -0.09 15.32
CA ILE A 16 3.75 -0.36 13.99
C ILE A 16 2.59 0.59 13.79
N ALA A 17 2.69 1.43 12.75
CA ALA A 17 1.65 2.40 12.43
C ALA A 17 1.01 2.10 11.07
N GLY A 18 -0.28 2.36 10.93
CA GLY A 18 -1.02 2.13 9.70
C GLY A 18 -2.27 1.29 9.91
N ARG A 19 -2.44 0.29 9.09
CA ARG A 19 -3.59 -0.63 9.09
C ARG A 19 -3.12 -2.07 9.27
N ARG A 20 -4.04 -2.95 9.67
CA ARG A 20 -3.76 -4.39 9.76
C ARG A 20 -3.21 -4.92 8.44
N THR A 21 -2.11 -5.64 8.49
CA THR A 21 -1.44 -6.19 7.32
C THR A 21 -2.19 -7.37 6.71
N PHE A 22 -1.72 -7.89 5.58
CA PHE A 22 -2.42 -8.93 4.82
C PHE A 22 -2.55 -10.27 5.56
N GLY A 23 -1.48 -10.71 6.21
CA GLY A 23 -1.46 -11.99 6.92
C GLY A 23 -0.92 -13.14 6.09
N LYS A 24 0.20 -12.95 5.39
CA LYS A 24 0.92 -14.03 4.68
C LYS A 24 2.21 -14.39 5.42
N GLY A 25 2.15 -15.45 6.19
CA GLY A 25 3.28 -15.96 6.98
C GLY A 25 3.69 -17.39 6.59
N LEU A 26 3.77 -17.69 5.29
CA LEU A 26 4.15 -19.02 4.79
C LEU A 26 5.58 -19.01 4.24
N VAL A 27 6.33 -20.06 4.57
CA VAL A 27 7.61 -20.38 3.93
C VAL A 27 7.34 -21.27 2.73
N GLN A 28 7.82 -20.86 1.57
CA GLN A 28 7.67 -21.60 0.33
C GLN A 28 9.04 -21.99 -0.22
N SER A 29 9.17 -23.22 -0.74
CA SER A 29 10.34 -23.69 -1.46
C SER A 29 9.99 -24.05 -2.89
N SER A 30 10.94 -23.83 -3.80
CA SER A 30 10.82 -24.21 -5.21
C SER A 30 11.49 -25.55 -5.45
N PHE A 31 10.78 -26.44 -6.14
CA PHE A 31 11.25 -27.75 -6.51
C PHE A 31 11.32 -27.84 -8.04
N PRO A 32 12.52 -28.04 -8.63
CA PRO A 32 12.65 -28.12 -10.08
C PRO A 32 12.06 -29.44 -10.59
N LEU A 33 11.48 -29.40 -11.79
CA LEU A 33 11.02 -30.56 -12.54
C LEU A 33 11.96 -30.86 -13.71
N ASN A 34 11.83 -32.08 -14.28
CA ASN A 34 12.73 -32.57 -15.34
C ASN A 34 12.68 -31.76 -16.65
N ASP A 35 11.59 -31.05 -16.88
CA ASP A 35 11.39 -30.17 -18.06
C ASP A 35 11.89 -28.74 -17.85
N GLY A 36 12.53 -28.45 -16.71
CA GLY A 36 13.01 -27.11 -16.34
C GLY A 36 11.97 -26.21 -15.68
N SER A 37 10.72 -26.64 -15.57
CA SER A 37 9.70 -25.97 -14.80
C SER A 37 9.91 -26.14 -13.28
N GLN A 38 9.21 -25.35 -12.46
CA GLN A 38 9.34 -25.42 -11.01
C GLN A 38 7.96 -25.44 -10.34
N ILE A 39 7.84 -26.26 -9.32
CA ILE A 39 6.71 -26.26 -8.39
C ILE A 39 7.12 -25.48 -7.14
N ARG A 40 6.31 -24.52 -6.72
CA ARG A 40 6.48 -23.81 -5.45
C ARG A 40 5.49 -24.33 -4.43
N LEU A 41 6.00 -24.94 -3.35
CA LEU A 41 5.20 -25.54 -2.28
C LEU A 41 5.44 -24.84 -0.95
N THR A 42 4.40 -24.75 -0.14
CA THR A 42 4.51 -24.32 1.26
C THR A 42 5.08 -25.46 2.09
N ILE A 43 6.18 -25.20 2.80
CA ILE A 43 6.90 -26.17 3.63
C ILE A 43 6.84 -25.85 5.12
N ALA A 44 6.57 -24.59 5.51
CA ALA A 44 6.51 -24.16 6.91
C ALA A 44 5.70 -22.88 7.08
N ARG A 45 5.46 -22.50 8.35
CA ARG A 45 4.87 -21.22 8.74
C ARG A 45 5.89 -20.40 9.49
N TYR A 46 5.83 -19.07 9.32
CA TYR A 46 6.54 -18.14 10.16
C TYR A 46 5.79 -17.89 11.45
N TYR A 47 6.55 -17.84 12.53
CA TYR A 47 6.12 -17.38 13.85
C TYR A 47 6.98 -16.20 14.27
N THR A 48 6.37 -15.22 14.90
CA THR A 48 7.08 -14.06 15.44
C THR A 48 7.74 -14.45 16.80
N PRO A 49 8.61 -13.60 17.39
CA PRO A 49 9.30 -13.93 18.65
C PRO A 49 8.37 -14.32 19.81
N THR A 50 7.14 -13.82 19.85
CA THR A 50 6.12 -14.24 20.86
C THR A 50 5.50 -15.60 20.57
N GLY A 51 5.84 -16.25 19.46
CA GLY A 51 5.26 -17.52 19.02
C GLY A 51 3.93 -17.37 18.27
N ARG A 52 3.41 -16.17 18.05
CA ARG A 52 2.18 -15.95 17.28
C ARG A 52 2.39 -16.16 15.79
N SER A 53 1.43 -16.81 15.13
CA SER A 53 1.39 -16.91 13.68
C SER A 53 0.74 -15.67 13.09
N ILE A 54 1.37 -15.07 12.09
CA ILE A 54 0.78 -13.96 11.32
C ILE A 54 -0.10 -14.44 10.17
N GLN A 55 -0.03 -15.72 9.84
CA GLN A 55 -0.78 -16.31 8.73
C GLN A 55 -2.29 -16.26 8.98
N SER A 56 -3.03 -15.67 8.05
CA SER A 56 -4.49 -15.75 8.04
C SER A 56 -4.95 -17.21 7.83
N PRO A 57 -6.05 -17.65 8.46
CA PRO A 57 -6.56 -19.01 8.31
C PRO A 57 -6.74 -19.40 6.84
N TYR A 58 -6.23 -20.59 6.48
CA TYR A 58 -6.26 -21.11 5.10
C TYR A 58 -6.86 -22.52 5.01
N GLY A 59 -7.26 -23.13 6.15
CA GLY A 59 -7.71 -24.52 6.22
C GLY A 59 -8.99 -24.85 5.44
N GLU A 60 -9.81 -23.83 5.16
CA GLU A 60 -11.06 -23.96 4.40
C GLU A 60 -10.89 -23.70 2.89
N GLY A 61 -9.65 -23.65 2.41
CA GLY A 61 -9.31 -23.46 1.00
C GLY A 61 -9.20 -22.02 0.54
N TYR A 62 -8.74 -21.85 -0.70
CA TYR A 62 -8.41 -20.54 -1.27
C TYR A 62 -9.60 -19.59 -1.39
N ALA A 63 -10.75 -20.11 -1.83
CA ALA A 63 -11.96 -19.31 -2.00
C ALA A 63 -12.39 -18.66 -0.67
N LYS A 64 -12.37 -19.42 0.41
CA LYS A 64 -12.72 -18.94 1.74
C LYS A 64 -11.68 -17.95 2.29
N TYR A 65 -10.41 -18.19 2.01
CA TYR A 65 -9.33 -17.28 2.37
C TYR A 65 -9.52 -15.89 1.73
N ILE A 66 -9.82 -15.84 0.42
CA ILE A 66 -10.10 -14.58 -0.27
C ILE A 66 -11.40 -13.95 0.23
N GLU A 67 -12.46 -14.72 0.45
CA GLU A 67 -13.70 -14.20 1.02
C GLU A 67 -13.46 -13.52 2.37
N ASN A 68 -12.72 -14.15 3.27
CA ASN A 68 -12.40 -13.61 4.58
C ASN A 68 -11.55 -12.32 4.47
N TYR A 69 -10.62 -12.25 3.51
CA TYR A 69 -9.87 -11.04 3.23
C TYR A 69 -10.78 -9.91 2.73
N LEU A 70 -11.68 -10.20 1.77
CA LEU A 70 -12.62 -9.21 1.25
C LEU A 70 -13.64 -8.73 2.30
N LYS A 71 -14.04 -9.60 3.24
CA LYS A 71 -14.90 -9.21 4.37
C LYS A 71 -14.28 -8.10 5.22
N ARG A 72 -12.96 -8.07 5.39
CA ARG A 72 -12.26 -7.00 6.10
C ARG A 72 -12.52 -5.62 5.48
N PHE A 73 -12.57 -5.55 4.14
CA PHE A 73 -12.91 -4.31 3.44
C PHE A 73 -14.37 -3.93 3.63
N LYS A 74 -15.28 -4.90 3.47
CA LYS A 74 -16.73 -4.68 3.60
C LYS A 74 -17.15 -4.26 5.02
N ASN A 75 -16.46 -4.75 6.03
CA ASN A 75 -16.70 -4.41 7.43
C ASN A 75 -16.12 -3.05 7.85
N GLY A 76 -15.47 -2.33 6.93
CA GLY A 76 -14.90 -1.02 7.22
C GLY A 76 -13.63 -1.07 8.09
N GLU A 77 -12.93 -2.21 8.18
CA GLU A 77 -11.70 -2.38 8.96
C GLU A 77 -10.60 -1.38 8.57
N ARG A 78 -10.62 -0.89 7.33
CA ARG A 78 -9.65 0.10 6.85
C ARG A 78 -9.90 1.52 7.35
N PHE A 79 -11.09 1.78 7.86
CA PHE A 79 -11.54 3.13 8.24
C PHE A 79 -11.65 3.30 9.75
N ASN A 80 -11.90 2.21 10.49
CA ASN A 80 -12.03 2.26 11.93
C ASN A 80 -11.43 1.01 12.57
N ALA A 81 -10.55 1.21 13.55
CA ALA A 81 -9.93 0.14 14.33
C ALA A 81 -10.98 -0.68 15.12
N ASP A 82 -12.07 -0.07 15.57
CA ASP A 82 -13.12 -0.75 16.35
C ASP A 82 -13.85 -1.84 15.55
N ASN A 83 -13.76 -1.78 14.22
CA ASN A 83 -14.31 -2.81 13.34
C ASN A 83 -13.44 -4.07 13.29
N ILE A 84 -12.23 -4.03 13.85
CA ILE A 84 -11.32 -5.15 13.90
C ILE A 84 -11.62 -5.99 15.14
N LYS A 85 -12.36 -7.06 14.95
CA LYS A 85 -12.69 -7.99 16.04
C LYS A 85 -11.84 -9.23 15.94
N LEU A 86 -10.94 -9.41 16.90
CA LEU A 86 -10.09 -10.59 17.02
C LEU A 86 -10.46 -11.34 18.30
N PRO A 87 -10.56 -12.68 18.25
CA PRO A 87 -10.88 -13.47 19.42
C PRO A 87 -9.72 -13.44 20.44
N ASP A 88 -10.05 -13.52 21.71
CA ASP A 88 -9.07 -13.54 22.81
C ASP A 88 -8.09 -14.71 22.73
N SER A 89 -8.49 -15.82 22.08
CA SER A 89 -7.61 -16.97 21.83
C SER A 89 -6.39 -16.66 20.95
N LEU A 90 -6.41 -15.54 20.22
CA LEU A 90 -5.29 -15.05 19.40
C LEU A 90 -4.44 -13.99 20.07
N LYS A 91 -4.77 -13.66 21.32
CA LYS A 91 -4.08 -12.65 22.10
C LYS A 91 -2.72 -13.16 22.57
N CYS A 92 -1.71 -12.36 22.40
CA CYS A 92 -0.34 -12.57 22.87
C CYS A 92 0.15 -11.28 23.54
N TYR A 93 1.31 -11.37 24.18
CA TYR A 93 1.92 -10.22 24.83
C TYR A 93 3.35 -10.04 24.34
N THR A 94 3.76 -8.79 24.10
CA THR A 94 5.13 -8.46 23.74
C THR A 94 6.11 -8.93 24.81
N LEU A 95 7.36 -9.13 24.41
CA LEU A 95 8.35 -9.79 25.29
C LEU A 95 8.86 -8.89 26.42
N VAL A 96 8.98 -7.59 26.17
CA VAL A 96 9.54 -6.63 27.15
C VAL A 96 8.41 -5.94 27.92
N ASN A 97 7.57 -5.14 27.25
CA ASN A 97 6.62 -4.26 27.91
C ASN A 97 5.22 -4.90 28.09
N LYS A 98 5.06 -6.15 27.70
CA LYS A 98 3.81 -6.93 27.84
C LYS A 98 2.58 -6.26 27.21
N ARG A 99 2.78 -5.48 26.15
CA ARG A 99 1.68 -4.90 25.36
C ARG A 99 0.87 -6.01 24.69
N THR A 100 -0.41 -5.82 24.57
CA THR A 100 -1.27 -6.77 23.85
C THR A 100 -1.04 -6.72 22.36
N VAL A 101 -0.78 -7.88 21.75
CA VAL A 101 -0.67 -8.09 20.31
C VAL A 101 -1.50 -9.31 19.90
N TYR A 102 -1.81 -9.45 18.62
CA TYR A 102 -2.67 -10.54 18.15
C TYR A 102 -2.00 -11.32 17.02
N GLY A 103 -2.28 -12.63 16.99
CA GLY A 103 -1.93 -13.51 15.88
C GLY A 103 -3.10 -13.75 14.92
N GLY A 104 -2.92 -14.70 13.99
CA GLY A 104 -4.00 -15.30 13.20
C GLY A 104 -4.55 -14.42 12.06
N GLY A 105 -3.79 -13.45 11.55
CA GLY A 105 -4.29 -12.71 10.39
C GLY A 105 -3.64 -11.34 10.15
N GLY A 106 -2.34 -11.34 10.03
CA GLY A 106 -1.53 -10.14 9.83
C GLY A 106 -1.08 -9.49 11.13
N ILE A 107 -0.33 -8.41 11.00
CA ILE A 107 0.14 -7.58 12.10
C ILE A 107 -0.86 -6.46 12.34
N MET A 108 -1.36 -6.36 13.57
CA MET A 108 -2.17 -5.24 14.02
C MET A 108 -1.27 -4.05 14.32
N PRO A 109 -1.60 -2.85 13.86
CA PRO A 109 -0.81 -1.66 14.19
C PRO A 109 -1.01 -1.26 15.65
N ASP A 110 0.04 -0.70 16.24
CA ASP A 110 -0.02 -0.04 17.56
C ASP A 110 -0.70 1.34 17.43
N VAL A 111 -0.51 1.98 16.28
CA VAL A 111 -1.16 3.24 15.92
C VAL A 111 -1.96 3.04 14.64
N PHE A 112 -3.28 3.03 14.76
CA PHE A 112 -4.16 2.91 13.61
C PHE A 112 -4.23 4.23 12.85
N ILE A 113 -4.07 4.14 11.52
CA ILE A 113 -4.23 5.27 10.60
C ILE A 113 -5.31 4.88 9.59
N SER A 114 -6.42 5.60 9.62
CA SER A 114 -7.55 5.38 8.72
C SER A 114 -7.15 5.63 7.26
N ALA A 115 -7.64 4.80 6.35
CA ALA A 115 -7.47 5.06 4.93
C ALA A 115 -8.30 6.29 4.51
N ASP A 116 -7.69 7.22 3.80
CA ASP A 116 -8.42 8.29 3.13
C ASP A 116 -8.84 7.83 1.73
N THR A 117 -10.13 7.68 1.55
CA THR A 117 -10.75 7.34 0.25
C THR A 117 -11.70 8.44 -0.24
N SER A 118 -11.68 9.61 0.37
CA SER A 118 -12.55 10.74 0.03
C SER A 118 -12.41 11.18 -1.44
N TRP A 119 -11.24 10.96 -2.01
CA TRP A 119 -10.91 11.27 -3.40
C TRP A 119 -11.18 10.11 -4.39
N VAL A 120 -11.53 8.92 -3.90
CA VAL A 120 -11.78 7.74 -4.74
C VAL A 120 -13.22 7.81 -5.27
N THR A 121 -13.36 7.93 -6.58
CA THR A 121 -14.65 7.97 -7.28
C THR A 121 -14.81 6.78 -8.21
N ASP A 122 -16.04 6.50 -8.66
CA ASP A 122 -16.28 5.43 -9.63
C ASP A 122 -15.49 5.68 -10.93
N TYR A 123 -15.44 6.93 -11.38
CA TYR A 123 -14.63 7.30 -12.55
C TYR A 123 -13.14 6.94 -12.38
N TYR A 124 -12.56 7.21 -11.20
CA TYR A 124 -11.19 6.79 -10.90
C TYR A 124 -11.03 5.27 -10.90
N ILE A 125 -11.99 4.55 -10.30
CA ILE A 125 -11.98 3.07 -10.26
C ILE A 125 -12.04 2.50 -11.69
N ASP A 126 -12.88 3.03 -12.54
CA ASP A 126 -13.01 2.60 -13.93
C ASP A 126 -11.71 2.83 -14.72
N LEU A 127 -11.10 4.02 -14.57
CA LEU A 127 -9.78 4.32 -15.18
C LEU A 127 -8.70 3.34 -14.73
N ARG A 128 -8.71 2.94 -13.45
CA ARG A 128 -7.76 1.96 -12.91
C ARG A 128 -8.03 0.56 -13.42
N SER A 129 -9.30 0.15 -13.43
CA SER A 129 -9.71 -1.21 -13.83
C SER A 129 -9.43 -1.51 -15.30
N LYS A 130 -9.47 -0.48 -16.15
CA LYS A 130 -9.16 -0.57 -17.58
C LYS A 130 -7.73 -0.20 -17.94
N GLU A 131 -6.83 -0.12 -16.96
CA GLU A 131 -5.39 0.13 -17.15
C GLU A 131 -5.03 1.45 -17.86
N ILE A 132 -5.94 2.46 -17.83
CA ILE A 132 -5.75 3.73 -18.57
C ILE A 132 -4.50 4.46 -18.07
N PHE A 133 -4.19 4.38 -16.78
CA PHE A 133 -2.96 4.97 -16.24
C PHE A 133 -1.71 4.41 -16.92
N ASN A 134 -1.61 3.09 -17.02
CA ASN A 134 -0.43 2.43 -17.59
C ASN A 134 -0.32 2.70 -19.09
N SER A 135 -1.45 2.64 -19.81
CA SER A 135 -1.50 2.94 -21.24
C SER A 135 -1.08 4.37 -21.54
N PHE A 136 -1.62 5.33 -20.76
CA PHE A 136 -1.26 6.75 -20.92
C PHE A 136 0.24 6.98 -20.65
N ILE A 137 0.78 6.43 -19.56
CA ILE A 137 2.18 6.62 -19.19
C ILE A 137 3.12 6.04 -20.25
N LEU A 138 2.81 4.87 -20.80
CA LEU A 138 3.59 4.27 -21.86
C LEU A 138 3.71 5.21 -23.08
N GLU A 139 2.58 5.69 -23.59
CA GLU A 139 2.55 6.59 -24.74
C GLU A 139 3.14 7.97 -24.42
N TYR A 140 2.82 8.51 -23.24
CA TYR A 140 3.29 9.82 -22.79
C TYR A 140 4.81 9.85 -22.65
N THR A 141 5.39 8.86 -21.99
CA THR A 141 6.84 8.83 -21.74
C THR A 141 7.63 8.52 -23.01
N ASP A 142 7.09 7.73 -23.91
CA ASP A 142 7.72 7.48 -25.20
C ASP A 142 7.76 8.76 -26.05
N LYS A 143 6.64 9.43 -26.18
CA LYS A 143 6.52 10.70 -26.94
C LYS A 143 7.37 11.82 -26.34
N ASN A 144 7.47 11.93 -25.03
CA ASN A 144 8.12 13.06 -24.36
C ASN A 144 9.51 12.72 -23.79
N ARG A 145 10.08 11.55 -24.10
CA ARG A 145 11.36 11.08 -23.54
C ARG A 145 12.48 12.11 -23.63
N ASN A 146 12.76 12.57 -24.84
CA ASN A 146 13.87 13.51 -25.08
C ASN A 146 13.64 14.86 -24.41
N LYS A 147 12.39 15.35 -24.41
CA LYS A 147 12.00 16.58 -23.75
C LYS A 147 12.25 16.47 -22.24
N ILE A 148 11.74 15.42 -21.58
CA ILE A 148 11.89 15.23 -20.15
C ILE A 148 13.36 15.12 -19.75
N LEU A 149 14.15 14.33 -20.46
CA LEU A 149 15.57 14.16 -20.16
C LEU A 149 16.41 15.41 -20.39
N SER A 150 16.03 16.28 -21.33
CA SER A 150 16.73 17.55 -21.58
C SER A 150 16.29 18.68 -20.66
N GLU A 151 15.03 18.69 -20.25
CA GLU A 151 14.44 19.79 -19.46
C GLU A 151 14.72 19.64 -17.96
N TYR A 152 14.75 18.40 -17.45
CA TYR A 152 14.90 18.15 -16.01
C TYR A 152 16.27 17.53 -15.71
N LYS A 153 17.06 18.23 -14.86
CA LYS A 153 18.43 17.81 -14.48
C LYS A 153 18.46 16.56 -13.59
N GLY A 154 17.32 16.15 -13.07
CA GLY A 154 17.16 14.98 -12.21
C GLY A 154 15.82 14.97 -11.52
N ILE A 155 15.62 13.98 -10.67
CA ILE A 155 14.32 13.74 -10.02
C ILE A 155 13.87 14.91 -9.14
N GLU A 156 14.76 15.59 -8.43
CA GLU A 156 14.42 16.75 -7.59
C GLU A 156 13.89 17.91 -8.44
N ASP A 157 14.55 18.18 -9.57
CA ASP A 157 14.14 19.22 -10.50
C ASP A 157 12.79 18.88 -11.13
N PHE A 158 12.60 17.61 -11.55
CA PHE A 158 11.33 17.10 -12.06
C PHE A 158 10.22 17.21 -11.00
N ARG A 159 10.48 16.75 -9.77
CA ARG A 159 9.52 16.85 -8.68
C ARG A 159 8.99 18.27 -8.48
N ASN A 160 9.90 19.23 -8.50
CA ASN A 160 9.58 20.63 -8.17
C ASN A 160 8.91 21.40 -9.32
N ARG A 161 9.18 21.04 -10.57
CA ARG A 161 8.77 21.84 -11.73
C ARG A 161 7.83 21.16 -12.71
N PHE A 162 7.77 19.81 -12.70
CA PHE A 162 6.94 19.10 -13.66
C PHE A 162 5.46 19.20 -13.28
N GLU A 163 4.67 19.62 -14.25
CA GLU A 163 3.22 19.57 -14.22
C GLU A 163 2.69 19.13 -15.58
N PHE A 164 1.57 18.39 -15.59
CA PHE A 164 0.88 18.07 -16.83
C PHE A 164 0.18 19.31 -17.38
N SER A 165 0.32 19.55 -18.69
CA SER A 165 -0.42 20.60 -19.38
C SER A 165 -1.92 20.25 -19.48
N ASN A 166 -2.75 21.23 -19.82
CA ASN A 166 -4.17 20.98 -20.07
C ASN A 166 -4.38 20.01 -21.24
N GLU A 167 -3.51 20.03 -22.24
CA GLU A 167 -3.51 19.14 -23.39
C GLU A 167 -3.21 17.70 -22.97
N ASP A 168 -2.25 17.50 -22.05
CA ASP A 168 -1.93 16.19 -21.49
C ASP A 168 -3.11 15.61 -20.70
N ILE A 169 -3.76 16.43 -19.89
CA ILE A 169 -4.95 16.04 -19.13
C ILE A 169 -6.10 15.69 -20.07
N ALA A 170 -6.33 16.49 -21.11
CA ALA A 170 -7.36 16.23 -22.13
C ALA A 170 -7.07 14.90 -22.86
N TRP A 171 -5.81 14.63 -23.17
CA TRP A 171 -5.38 13.36 -23.77
C TRP A 171 -5.66 12.17 -22.84
N PHE A 172 -5.32 12.26 -21.56
CA PHE A 172 -5.64 11.23 -20.57
C PHE A 172 -7.16 10.95 -20.50
N ILE A 173 -7.96 12.01 -20.44
CA ILE A 173 -9.43 11.90 -20.44
C ILE A 173 -9.94 11.25 -21.74
N LYS A 174 -9.38 11.64 -22.88
CA LYS A 174 -9.74 11.06 -24.19
C LYS A 174 -9.45 9.57 -24.22
N MET A 175 -8.30 9.11 -23.73
CA MET A 175 -7.98 7.67 -23.67
C MET A 175 -9.02 6.91 -22.83
N GLY A 176 -9.48 7.48 -21.72
CA GLY A 176 -10.58 6.93 -20.93
C GLY A 176 -11.87 6.79 -21.74
N ASN A 177 -12.25 7.86 -22.45
CA ASN A 177 -13.44 7.87 -23.31
C ASN A 177 -13.34 6.83 -24.44
N ASP A 178 -12.20 6.75 -25.11
CA ASP A 178 -11.95 5.79 -26.19
C ASP A 178 -12.03 4.33 -25.68
N ALA A 179 -11.71 4.11 -24.40
CA ALA A 179 -11.90 2.82 -23.71
C ALA A 179 -13.32 2.60 -23.18
N GLY A 180 -14.26 3.51 -23.50
CA GLY A 180 -15.66 3.42 -23.09
C GLY A 180 -15.94 3.84 -21.64
N ILE A 181 -15.06 4.64 -21.03
CA ILE A 181 -15.30 5.25 -19.72
C ILE A 181 -15.81 6.66 -19.96
N LYS A 182 -17.10 6.87 -19.73
CA LYS A 182 -17.70 8.20 -19.93
C LYS A 182 -17.11 9.21 -18.94
N TYR A 183 -16.55 10.32 -19.45
CA TYR A 183 -16.05 11.39 -18.61
C TYR A 183 -17.14 11.96 -17.70
N ASN A 184 -16.77 12.13 -16.44
CA ASN A 184 -17.60 12.73 -15.40
C ASN A 184 -16.81 13.84 -14.73
N ASP A 185 -17.12 15.09 -15.05
CA ASP A 185 -16.41 16.27 -14.58
C ASP A 185 -16.40 16.39 -13.05
N TYR A 186 -17.55 16.16 -12.41
CA TYR A 186 -17.65 16.20 -10.95
C TYR A 186 -16.74 15.17 -10.27
N GLN A 187 -16.81 13.91 -10.70
CA GLN A 187 -15.98 12.85 -10.15
C GLN A 187 -14.49 13.03 -10.47
N PHE A 188 -14.18 13.48 -11.70
CA PHE A 188 -12.80 13.80 -12.06
C PHE A 188 -12.23 14.90 -11.18
N ASN A 189 -12.96 15.98 -10.92
CA ASN A 189 -12.48 17.08 -10.08
C ASN A 189 -12.21 16.64 -8.63
N ILE A 190 -13.00 15.72 -8.07
CA ILE A 190 -12.73 15.11 -6.75
C ILE A 190 -11.41 14.33 -6.77
N SER A 191 -11.17 13.52 -7.80
CA SER A 191 -10.01 12.63 -7.89
C SER A 191 -8.77 13.28 -8.52
N LYS A 192 -8.92 14.45 -9.18
CA LYS A 192 -7.91 15.06 -10.07
C LYS A 192 -6.54 15.18 -9.44
N LYS A 193 -6.46 15.68 -8.21
CA LYS A 193 -5.20 15.88 -7.51
C LYS A 193 -4.41 14.57 -7.38
N GLU A 194 -5.08 13.51 -6.94
CA GLU A 194 -4.46 12.21 -6.76
C GLU A 194 -4.20 11.49 -8.09
N ILE A 195 -5.08 11.64 -9.09
CA ILE A 195 -4.83 11.15 -10.46
C ILE A 195 -3.53 11.75 -11.00
N LEU A 196 -3.39 13.07 -10.96
CA LEU A 196 -2.19 13.74 -11.48
C LEU A 196 -0.93 13.40 -10.68
N LYS A 197 -1.03 13.26 -9.35
CA LYS A 197 0.07 12.81 -8.50
C LYS A 197 0.53 11.40 -8.88
N ILE A 198 -0.40 10.46 -9.06
CA ILE A 198 -0.11 9.09 -9.47
C ILE A 198 0.53 9.07 -10.87
N LEU A 199 -0.03 9.81 -11.84
CA LEU A 199 0.55 9.90 -13.18
C LEU A 199 1.97 10.48 -13.14
N LYS A 200 2.20 11.56 -12.38
CA LYS A 200 3.54 12.15 -12.19
C LYS A 200 4.52 11.14 -11.58
N ALA A 201 4.08 10.39 -10.56
CA ALA A 201 4.90 9.35 -9.94
C ALA A 201 5.25 8.22 -10.92
N LEU A 202 4.32 7.83 -11.80
CA LEU A 202 4.56 6.82 -12.83
C LEU A 202 5.51 7.33 -13.91
N VAL A 203 5.42 8.59 -14.34
CA VAL A 203 6.44 9.22 -15.19
C VAL A 203 7.80 9.18 -14.50
N ALA A 204 7.88 9.59 -13.24
CA ALA A 204 9.12 9.55 -12.48
C ALA A 204 9.69 8.13 -12.37
N ASN A 205 8.85 7.12 -12.23
CA ASN A 205 9.27 5.71 -12.20
C ASN A 205 9.96 5.29 -13.51
N THR A 206 9.47 5.78 -14.65
CA THR A 206 10.04 5.44 -15.97
C THR A 206 11.47 5.96 -16.14
N PHE A 207 11.78 7.14 -15.59
CA PHE A 207 13.09 7.79 -15.79
C PHE A 207 14.06 7.61 -14.61
N TRP A 208 13.52 7.52 -13.38
CA TRP A 208 14.33 7.45 -12.14
C TRP A 208 13.96 6.25 -11.26
N GLN A 209 13.27 5.26 -11.83
CA GLN A 209 12.91 4.00 -11.18
C GLN A 209 12.09 4.21 -9.88
N SER A 210 12.11 3.21 -9.00
CA SER A 210 11.32 3.23 -7.77
C SER A 210 11.61 4.43 -6.86
N ASN A 211 12.86 4.94 -6.85
CA ASN A 211 13.20 6.12 -6.08
C ASN A 211 12.40 7.35 -6.55
N GLY A 212 12.30 7.53 -7.86
CA GLY A 212 11.49 8.61 -8.43
C GLY A 212 10.02 8.48 -8.09
N TYR A 213 9.48 7.27 -8.21
CA TYR A 213 8.09 6.99 -7.85
C TYR A 213 7.79 7.35 -6.39
N PHE A 214 8.57 6.80 -5.47
CA PHE A 214 8.31 7.01 -4.05
C PHE A 214 8.57 8.44 -3.59
N MET A 215 9.49 9.15 -4.21
CA MET A 215 9.72 10.56 -3.91
C MET A 215 8.49 11.42 -4.23
N ILE A 216 7.75 11.12 -5.30
CA ILE A 216 6.53 11.84 -5.68
C ILE A 216 5.32 11.35 -4.87
N ILE A 217 5.11 10.04 -4.78
CA ILE A 217 3.88 9.50 -4.18
C ILE A 217 3.81 9.76 -2.68
N ASN A 218 4.95 9.79 -1.99
CA ASN A 218 5.04 10.05 -0.55
C ASN A 218 5.05 11.55 -0.21
N GLU A 219 5.11 12.43 -1.21
CA GLU A 219 5.08 13.86 -0.98
C GLU A 219 3.74 14.29 -0.39
N ASN A 220 3.80 14.99 0.76
CA ASN A 220 2.61 15.44 1.51
C ASN A 220 1.62 14.30 1.85
N ASP A 221 2.13 13.08 2.02
CA ASP A 221 1.33 11.96 2.48
C ASP A 221 0.94 12.16 3.95
N ASN A 222 -0.38 12.23 4.21
CA ASN A 222 -0.91 12.46 5.55
C ASN A 222 -0.61 11.30 6.52
N GLU A 223 -0.51 10.06 6.00
CA GLU A 223 -0.17 8.90 6.83
C GLU A 223 1.29 9.01 7.29
N ILE A 224 2.20 9.35 6.38
CA ILE A 224 3.62 9.55 6.70
C ILE A 224 3.79 10.74 7.65
N ASN A 225 3.13 11.86 7.39
CA ASN A 225 3.22 13.05 8.24
C ASN A 225 2.72 12.76 9.67
N ARG A 226 1.64 11.97 9.82
CA ARG A 226 1.17 11.55 11.14
C ARG A 226 2.21 10.71 11.89
N ILE A 227 2.90 9.81 11.18
CA ILE A 227 3.96 8.99 11.77
C ILE A 227 5.16 9.87 12.17
N LEU A 228 5.57 10.81 11.32
CA LEU A 228 6.65 11.73 11.62
C LEU A 228 6.34 12.57 12.87
N ASN A 229 5.11 13.01 13.05
CA ASN A 229 4.70 13.76 14.24
C ASN A 229 4.89 12.96 15.54
N LEU A 230 4.76 11.62 15.50
CA LEU A 230 5.05 10.77 16.67
C LEU A 230 6.53 10.82 17.09
N PHE A 231 7.44 11.05 16.14
CA PHE A 231 8.87 11.20 16.47
C PHE A 231 9.17 12.55 17.13
N TYR A 232 8.32 13.56 16.90
CA TYR A 232 8.45 14.86 17.55
C TYR A 232 7.79 14.92 18.93
N ASP A 233 7.02 13.87 19.33
CA ASP A 233 6.48 13.69 20.68
C ASP A 233 7.04 12.40 21.32
N PRO A 234 8.22 12.46 21.94
CA PRO A 234 8.83 11.31 22.58
C PRO A 234 7.99 10.72 23.72
N ASN A 235 7.13 11.52 24.35
CA ASN A 235 6.28 11.06 25.46
C ASN A 235 5.14 10.20 24.92
N GLU A 236 4.47 10.63 23.83
CA GLU A 236 3.44 9.84 23.18
C GLU A 236 4.06 8.52 22.61
N TYR A 237 5.23 8.61 21.95
CA TYR A 237 5.93 7.45 21.45
C TYR A 237 6.24 6.41 22.54
N ARG A 238 6.79 6.85 23.70
CA ARG A 238 7.10 5.97 24.84
C ARG A 238 5.83 5.37 25.44
N LYS A 239 4.78 6.16 25.60
CA LYS A 239 3.47 5.69 26.11
C LYS A 239 2.91 4.56 25.24
N ILE A 240 2.97 4.67 23.91
CA ILE A 240 2.52 3.64 22.98
C ILE A 240 3.38 2.37 23.13
N LEU A 241 4.68 2.50 23.33
CA LEU A 241 5.59 1.38 23.61
C LEU A 241 5.45 0.78 25.01
N GLY A 242 4.67 1.40 25.90
CA GLY A 242 4.45 0.90 27.26
C GLY A 242 5.57 1.27 28.26
N TYR A 243 6.28 2.37 28.02
CA TYR A 243 7.27 2.95 28.94
C TYR A 243 6.66 4.06 29.80
#